data_f464e54daebce73147efac13edea6b68
#
_entry.id   f464e54daebce73147efac13edea6b68
#
_cell.length_a   1.000
_cell.length_b   1.000
_cell.length_c   1.000
_cell.angle_alpha   90.00
_cell.angle_beta   90.00
_cell.angle_gamma   90.00
#
_symmetry.space_group_name_H-M   'P 1'
#
loop_
_entity.id
_entity.type
_entity.pdbx_description
1 polymer ?
#
loop_
_entity_poly.entity_id
_entity_poly.type
_entity_poly.pdbx_seq_one_letter_code
_entity_poly.pdbx_strand_id
1 'polypeptide(L)' 'MIDFKKICGIVKVVIKMFEIERHEIILKKLEEKGRLSYEEIEEFLNVSIATIRRDINKLEGRDLLSKVSGGIVAKRKIN' A
#
# COMPACT_ATOMS: atom_id res chain seq x y z
N MET A 1 5.90 -8.02 -25.23
CA MET A 1 5.23 -9.14 -24.57
C MET A 1 6.21 -9.85 -23.64
N ILE A 2 5.77 -10.16 -22.45
CA ILE A 2 6.65 -10.75 -21.45
C ILE A 2 6.77 -12.25 -21.67
N ASP A 3 8.01 -12.72 -21.66
CA ASP A 3 8.29 -14.14 -21.82
C ASP A 3 8.08 -14.85 -20.47
N PHE A 4 7.30 -15.90 -20.47
CA PHE A 4 7.02 -16.66 -19.25
C PHE A 4 8.28 -17.19 -18.57
N LYS A 5 9.29 -17.53 -19.36
CA LYS A 5 10.55 -17.99 -18.78
C LYS A 5 11.24 -16.91 -17.98
N LYS A 6 11.13 -15.67 -18.42
CA LYS A 6 11.68 -14.55 -17.70
C LYS A 6 10.87 -14.25 -16.46
N ILE A 7 9.56 -14.49 -16.52
CA ILE A 7 8.70 -14.28 -15.36
C ILE A 7 9.14 -15.16 -14.21
N CYS A 8 9.48 -16.41 -14.47
CA CYS A 8 9.92 -17.31 -13.40
C CYS A 8 11.16 -16.79 -12.68
N GLY A 9 12.05 -16.15 -13.42
CA GLY A 9 13.27 -15.63 -12.82
C GLY A 9 13.10 -14.31 -12.10
N ILE A 10 12.05 -13.56 -12.43
CA ILE A 10 11.86 -12.19 -11.88
C ILE A 10 10.58 -12.03 -11.07
N VAL A 11 9.94 -13.15 -10.72
CA VAL A 11 8.70 -13.10 -9.94
C VAL A 11 8.87 -12.29 -8.67
N LYS A 12 9.99 -12.44 -7.98
CA LYS A 12 10.23 -11.69 -6.75
C LYS A 12 10.30 -10.19 -7.00
N VAL A 13 10.90 -9.80 -8.11
CA VAL A 13 11.00 -8.39 -8.49
C VAL A 13 9.62 -7.84 -8.83
N VAL A 14 8.83 -8.62 -9.57
CA VAL A 14 7.46 -8.22 -9.93
C VAL A 14 6.60 -8.06 -8.69
N ILE A 15 6.71 -8.97 -7.73
CA ILE A 15 5.96 -8.89 -6.48
C ILE A 15 6.32 -7.62 -5.72
N LYS A 16 7.60 -7.27 -5.68
CA LYS A 16 8.05 -6.05 -5.03
C LYS A 16 7.51 -4.81 -5.75
N MET A 17 7.46 -4.85 -7.07
CA MET A 17 6.91 -3.74 -7.83
C MET A 17 5.44 -3.53 -7.51
N PHE A 18 4.69 -4.62 -7.41
CA PHE A 18 3.28 -4.51 -7.03
C PHE A 18 3.11 -3.94 -5.63
N GLU A 19 3.99 -4.32 -4.72
CA GLU A 19 3.97 -3.78 -3.37
C GLU A 19 4.23 -2.28 -3.39
N ILE A 20 5.22 -1.84 -4.14
CA ILE A 20 5.55 -0.43 -4.28
C ILE A 20 4.37 0.34 -4.88
N GLU A 21 3.75 -0.22 -5.90
CA GLU A 21 2.58 0.40 -6.52
C GLU A 21 1.44 0.54 -5.51
N ARG A 22 1.19 -0.51 -4.73
CA ARG A 22 0.14 -0.45 -3.71
C ARG A 22 0.44 0.65 -2.70
N HIS A 23 1.69 0.75 -2.26
CA HIS A 23 2.09 1.77 -1.29
C HIS A 23 1.88 3.16 -1.87
N GLU A 24 2.24 3.36 -3.12
CA GLU A 24 2.05 4.66 -3.78
C GLU A 24 0.57 5.01 -3.89
N ILE A 25 -0.27 4.04 -4.25
CA ILE A 25 -1.70 4.26 -4.35
C ILE A 25 -2.29 4.62 -2.99
N ILE A 26 -1.90 3.88 -1.96
CA ILE A 26 -2.37 4.15 -0.60
C ILE A 26 -2.00 5.57 -0.18
N LEU A 27 -0.74 5.93 -0.35
CA LEU A 27 -0.26 7.24 0.06
C LEU A 27 -0.92 8.36 -0.72
N LYS A 28 -1.12 8.16 -2.02
CA LYS A 28 -1.76 9.16 -2.85
C LYS A 28 -3.22 9.37 -2.44
N LYS A 29 -3.95 8.28 -2.23
CA LYS A 29 -5.34 8.36 -1.78
C LYS A 29 -5.44 8.98 -0.40
N LEU A 30 -4.51 8.62 0.47
CA LEU A 30 -4.46 9.16 1.82
C LEU A 30 -4.19 10.66 1.80
N GLU A 31 -3.32 11.09 0.92
CA GLU A 31 -3.03 12.50 0.77
C GLU A 31 -4.24 13.27 0.28
N GLU A 32 -5.00 12.69 -0.63
CA GLU A 32 -6.20 13.31 -1.16
C GLU A 32 -7.34 13.40 -0.15
N LYS A 33 -7.53 12.33 0.63
CA LYS A 33 -8.67 12.23 1.54
C LYS A 33 -8.33 12.56 2.99
N GLY A 34 -7.08 12.48 3.35
CA GLY A 34 -6.62 12.69 4.71
C GLY A 34 -6.75 11.47 5.60
N ARG A 35 -7.65 10.58 5.28
CA ARG A 35 -7.85 9.34 6.03
C ARG A 35 -8.48 8.30 5.12
N LEU A 36 -8.22 7.04 5.43
CA LEU A 36 -8.80 5.91 4.68
C LEU A 36 -9.17 4.82 5.67
N SER A 37 -10.32 4.18 5.44
CA SER A 37 -10.67 3.00 6.20
C SER A 37 -10.06 1.78 5.53
N TYR A 38 -9.91 0.69 6.27
CA TYR A 38 -9.42 -0.56 5.69
C TYR A 38 -10.35 -1.05 4.60
N GLU A 39 -11.64 -0.84 4.78
CA GLU A 39 -12.63 -1.23 3.79
C GLU A 39 -12.44 -0.49 2.48
N GLU A 40 -12.17 0.81 2.55
CA GLU A 40 -11.90 1.60 1.36
C GLU A 40 -10.65 1.10 0.65
N ILE A 41 -9.59 0.82 1.41
CA ILE A 41 -8.34 0.34 0.85
C ILE A 41 -8.54 -1.01 0.17
N GLU A 42 -9.26 -1.90 0.83
CA GLU A 42 -9.57 -3.21 0.28
C GLU A 42 -10.32 -3.09 -1.04
N GLU A 43 -11.23 -2.15 -1.10
CA GLU A 43 -12.05 -1.93 -2.28
C GLU A 43 -11.23 -1.47 -3.48
N PHE A 44 -10.39 -0.47 -3.31
CA PHE A 44 -9.65 0.05 -4.45
C PHE A 44 -8.39 -0.74 -4.80
N LEU A 45 -7.81 -1.46 -3.85
CA LEU A 45 -6.65 -2.30 -4.13
C LEU A 45 -7.03 -3.72 -4.54
N ASN A 46 -8.20 -4.16 -4.12
CA ASN A 46 -8.68 -5.50 -4.40
C ASN A 46 -7.69 -6.59 -3.94
N VAL A 47 -7.16 -6.42 -2.73
CA VAL A 47 -6.27 -7.38 -2.09
C VAL A 47 -6.82 -7.73 -0.72
N SER A 48 -6.31 -8.80 -0.13
CA SER A 48 -6.78 -9.25 1.18
C SER A 48 -6.43 -8.26 2.28
N ILE A 49 -7.21 -8.29 3.36
CA ILE A 49 -6.96 -7.42 4.50
C ILE A 49 -5.59 -7.72 5.14
N ALA A 50 -5.16 -8.97 5.08
CA ALA A 50 -3.85 -9.35 5.61
C ALA A 50 -2.73 -8.64 4.84
N THR A 51 -2.86 -8.56 3.52
CA THR A 51 -1.89 -7.86 2.69
C THR A 51 -1.89 -6.37 3.00
N ILE A 52 -3.09 -5.81 3.15
CA ILE A 52 -3.26 -4.40 3.48
C ILE A 52 -2.58 -4.07 4.80
N ARG A 53 -2.84 -4.88 5.82
CA ARG A 53 -2.23 -4.66 7.14
C ARG A 53 -0.71 -4.71 7.08
N ARG A 54 -0.18 -5.63 6.30
CA ARG A 54 1.27 -5.75 6.11
C ARG A 54 1.83 -4.50 5.45
N ASP A 55 1.18 -4.03 4.40
CA ASP A 55 1.61 -2.82 3.70
C ASP A 55 1.52 -1.60 4.62
N ILE A 56 0.42 -1.48 5.35
CA ILE A 56 0.22 -0.38 6.28
C ILE A 56 1.29 -0.38 7.37
N ASN A 57 1.61 -1.55 7.91
CA ASN A 57 2.66 -1.65 8.93
C ASN A 57 4.01 -1.18 8.40
N LYS A 58 4.32 -1.53 7.16
CA LYS A 58 5.56 -1.09 6.55
C LYS A 58 5.59 0.42 6.36
N LEU A 59 4.48 0.99 5.91
CA LEU A 59 4.38 2.43 5.70
C LEU A 59 4.42 3.19 7.02
N GLU A 60 3.78 2.66 8.05
CA GLU A 60 3.85 3.26 9.38
C GLU A 60 5.27 3.22 9.92
N GLY A 61 5.96 2.12 9.70
CA GLY A 61 7.36 1.98 10.10
C GLY A 61 8.26 3.00 9.44
N ARG A 62 7.87 3.49 8.26
CA ARG A 62 8.59 4.53 7.55
C ARG A 62 8.10 5.92 7.90
N ASP A 63 7.18 6.01 8.83
CA ASP A 63 6.65 7.29 9.32
C ASP A 63 5.87 8.07 8.25
N LEU A 64 5.25 7.35 7.34
CA LEU A 64 4.49 7.95 6.24
C LEU A 64 3.00 8.09 6.53
N LEU A 65 2.51 7.35 7.51
CA LEU A 65 1.12 7.41 7.91
C LEU A 65 1.00 6.93 9.35
N SER A 66 -0.19 7.10 9.93
CA SER A 66 -0.48 6.62 11.28
C SER A 66 -1.70 5.73 11.24
N LYS A 67 -1.67 4.68 12.03
CA LYS A 67 -2.83 3.80 12.17
C LYS A 67 -3.78 4.36 13.20
N VAL A 68 -5.06 4.27 12.89
CA VAL A 68 -6.11 4.66 13.83
C VAL A 68 -7.14 3.55 13.86
N SER A 69 -8.11 3.67 14.75
CA SER A 69 -9.16 2.67 14.83
C SER A 69 -9.92 2.60 13.50
N GLY A 70 -9.91 1.43 12.89
CA GLY A 70 -10.65 1.20 11.65
C GLY A 70 -9.98 1.67 10.37
N GLY A 71 -8.76 2.25 10.45
CA GLY A 71 -8.12 2.72 9.24
C GLY A 71 -6.79 3.41 9.47
N ILE A 72 -6.49 4.35 8.60
CA ILE A 72 -5.23 5.09 8.64
C ILE A 72 -5.49 6.56 8.38
N VAL A 73 -4.58 7.39 8.84
CA VAL A 73 -4.62 8.83 8.58
C VAL A 73 -3.27 9.28 8.05
N ALA A 74 -3.30 10.34 7.28
CA ALA A 74 -2.07 10.92 6.76
C ALA A 74 -1.27 11.51 7.92
N LYS A 75 0.02 11.27 7.90
CA LYS A 75 0.89 11.87 8.87
C LYS A 75 1.31 13.21 8.31
N ARG A 76 0.84 14.27 8.91
CA ARG A 76 1.14 15.59 8.42
C ARG A 76 2.59 15.93 8.62
N LYS A 77 3.21 16.38 7.55
CA LYS A 77 4.52 16.98 7.68
C LYS A 77 4.32 18.41 8.15
N ILE A 78 4.92 18.69 9.25
CA ILE A 78 4.90 20.06 9.76
C ILE A 78 6.07 20.79 9.10
N ASN A 79 5.74 21.77 8.36
CA ASN A 79 6.75 22.59 7.74
C ASN A 79 6.98 23.84 8.57
#